data_3afebf706ff50e1b1e413657daec1c4b
#
_entry.id   3afebf706ff50e1b1e413657daec1c4b
#
_cell.length_a   1.000
_cell.length_b   1.000
_cell.length_c   1.000
_cell.angle_alpha   90.00
_cell.angle_beta   90.00
_cell.angle_gamma   90.00
#
_symmetry.space_group_name_H-M   'P 1'
#
loop_
_entity.id
_entity.type
_entity.pdbx_description
1 polymer ?
#
loop_
_entity_poly.entity_id
_entity_poly.type
_entity_poly.pdbx_seq_one_letter_code
_entity_poly.pdbx_strand_id
1 'polypeptide(L)'
;MHWRTRLSDWRSDRRRWALLLAALALAATFAQPGVNLPRPLFEHVVAIDITQSMNVTDQRLGGAAISRLAFVKQALRSALDELPCGSKLGWAVFTEHRSYLLLTPLEVCANRAELRATLAGIDGRMAWSGGSEVAKGLHSGLAIARELAGRPSLVFVTDGQEAPPLQTRPTFDDKPGEVAGVIVGVGELAPSPIPKLDPSGRPLGFWSADEVTQTDAQSRGRGGSVAGERLVDDGAAVATAPGLGATPGREHLSGLREDYLRRLASDSGLAYTRLRDATGLADALRDRALARPVVARVDGRVALAALALVLLLGLELAPWWALHRARIG
;
A
#
# COMPACT_ATOMS: atom_id res chain seq x y z
N MET A 1 20.20 50.00 -47.26
CA MET A 1 19.70 48.75 -47.81
C MET A 1 20.40 47.50 -47.22
N HIS A 2 21.35 47.64 -46.27
CA HIS A 2 22.17 46.54 -45.72
C HIS A 2 21.65 45.89 -44.39
N TRP A 3 20.53 46.33 -43.86
CA TRP A 3 20.07 45.81 -42.56
C TRP A 3 19.17 44.57 -42.65
N ARG A 4 18.46 44.44 -43.76
CA ARG A 4 17.62 43.27 -44.02
C ARG A 4 18.38 41.97 -44.27
N THR A 5 19.57 42.06 -44.87
CA THR A 5 20.41 40.89 -45.17
C THR A 5 21.04 40.32 -43.89
N ARG A 6 21.48 41.14 -42.93
CA ARG A 6 22.07 40.69 -41.66
C ARG A 6 21.03 39.95 -40.73
N LEU A 7 19.79 40.35 -40.79
CA LEU A 7 18.72 39.72 -39.99
C LEU A 7 18.29 38.36 -40.59
N SER A 8 18.36 38.19 -41.90
CA SER A 8 18.10 36.91 -42.57
C SER A 8 19.21 35.88 -42.27
N ASP A 9 20.48 36.29 -42.30
CA ASP A 9 21.62 35.44 -42.01
C ASP A 9 21.63 35.00 -40.55
N TRP A 10 21.33 35.92 -39.62
CA TRP A 10 21.24 35.58 -38.18
C TRP A 10 20.09 34.62 -37.83
N ARG A 11 18.96 34.75 -38.55
CA ARG A 11 17.82 33.81 -38.42
C ARG A 11 18.15 32.42 -39.02
N SER A 12 18.84 32.39 -40.17
CA SER A 12 19.25 31.15 -40.81
C SER A 12 20.28 30.40 -39.94
N ASP A 13 21.19 31.13 -39.30
CA ASP A 13 22.18 30.53 -38.38
C ASP A 13 21.54 29.96 -37.14
N ARG A 14 20.62 30.65 -36.52
CA ARG A 14 19.86 30.13 -35.33
C ARG A 14 19.04 28.87 -35.66
N ARG A 15 18.41 28.83 -36.82
CA ARG A 15 17.65 27.68 -37.28
C ARG A 15 18.58 26.48 -37.51
N ARG A 16 19.71 26.68 -38.15
CA ARG A 16 20.73 25.64 -38.37
C ARG A 16 21.27 25.09 -37.04
N TRP A 17 21.62 25.96 -36.10
CA TRP A 17 22.11 25.54 -34.79
C TRP A 17 21.06 24.79 -33.98
N ALA A 18 19.80 25.21 -33.99
CA ALA A 18 18.75 24.50 -33.30
C ALA A 18 18.48 23.13 -33.91
N LEU A 19 18.51 23.00 -35.24
CA LEU A 19 18.38 21.68 -35.91
C LEU A 19 19.57 20.76 -35.60
N LEU A 20 20.78 21.32 -35.61
CA LEU A 20 21.98 20.54 -35.24
C LEU A 20 21.92 20.07 -33.77
N LEU A 21 21.50 20.92 -32.84
CA LEU A 21 21.34 20.57 -31.44
C LEU A 21 20.22 19.54 -31.24
N ALA A 22 19.08 19.66 -31.93
CA ALA A 22 18.02 18.68 -31.90
C ALA A 22 18.47 17.32 -32.44
N ALA A 23 19.19 17.31 -33.55
CA ALA A 23 19.76 16.09 -34.14
C ALA A 23 20.83 15.45 -33.23
N LEU A 24 21.69 16.25 -32.61
CA LEU A 24 22.65 15.79 -31.60
C LEU A 24 21.97 15.21 -30.37
N ALA A 25 20.93 15.87 -29.85
CA ALA A 25 20.14 15.37 -28.70
C ALA A 25 19.48 14.04 -29.05
N LEU A 26 18.89 13.90 -30.25
CA LEU A 26 18.30 12.62 -30.70
C LEU A 26 19.38 11.55 -30.89
N ALA A 27 20.52 11.88 -31.51
CA ALA A 27 21.63 10.94 -31.66
C ALA A 27 22.17 10.47 -30.28
N ALA A 28 22.26 11.37 -29.32
CA ALA A 28 22.70 11.04 -27.96
C ALA A 28 21.75 10.06 -27.24
N THR A 29 20.48 9.95 -27.64
CA THR A 29 19.57 8.93 -27.08
C THR A 29 20.01 7.50 -27.35
N PHE A 30 20.72 7.25 -28.46
CA PHE A 30 21.26 5.92 -28.81
C PHE A 30 22.40 5.50 -27.88
N ALA A 31 23.12 6.44 -27.27
CA ALA A 31 24.15 6.15 -26.28
C ALA A 31 23.61 5.72 -24.92
N GLN A 32 22.30 5.67 -24.76
CA GLN A 32 21.59 5.32 -23.51
C GLN A 32 22.16 6.05 -22.27
N PRO A 33 22.22 7.38 -22.28
CA PRO A 33 22.82 8.14 -21.20
C PRO A 33 22.02 7.92 -19.92
N GLY A 34 22.69 7.42 -18.88
CA GLY A 34 22.11 7.27 -17.55
C GLY A 34 22.76 8.25 -16.60
N VAL A 35 21.95 8.98 -15.86
CA VAL A 35 22.39 9.87 -14.79
C VAL A 35 22.05 9.23 -13.45
N ASN A 36 23.01 9.15 -12.55
CA ASN A 36 22.77 8.67 -11.19
C ASN A 36 22.09 9.77 -10.38
N LEU A 37 20.80 9.59 -10.09
CA LEU A 37 20.03 10.52 -9.28
C LEU A 37 19.48 9.83 -8.04
N PRO A 38 19.43 10.52 -6.88
CA PRO A 38 18.73 10.01 -5.73
C PRO A 38 17.23 9.94 -6.04
N ARG A 39 16.65 8.74 -5.95
CA ARG A 39 15.22 8.52 -6.13
C ARG A 39 14.63 7.91 -4.87
N PRO A 40 13.42 8.31 -4.47
CA PRO A 40 12.69 7.60 -3.44
C PRO A 40 12.27 6.23 -4.00
N LEU A 41 12.78 5.16 -3.43
CA LEU A 41 12.31 3.79 -3.67
C LEU A 41 11.64 3.29 -2.40
N PHE A 42 10.75 2.33 -2.59
CA PHE A 42 9.93 1.78 -1.51
C PHE A 42 10.15 0.27 -1.42
N GLU A 43 10.22 -0.23 -0.20
CA GLU A 43 10.36 -1.65 0.05
C GLU A 43 9.40 -2.03 1.16
N HIS A 44 8.35 -2.81 0.82
CA HIS A 44 7.27 -3.14 1.73
C HIS A 44 7.03 -4.65 1.81
N VAL A 45 6.62 -5.10 2.98
CA VAL A 45 5.86 -6.33 3.17
C VAL A 45 4.43 -5.93 3.51
N VAL A 46 3.48 -6.38 2.69
CA VAL A 46 2.06 -6.15 2.90
C VAL A 46 1.45 -7.38 3.56
N ALA A 47 1.07 -7.26 4.81
CA ALA A 47 0.33 -8.27 5.56
C ALA A 47 -1.17 -8.01 5.40
N ILE A 48 -1.86 -8.92 4.72
CA ILE A 48 -3.27 -8.81 4.39
C ILE A 48 -4.05 -9.68 5.36
N ASP A 49 -4.98 -9.07 6.08
CA ASP A 49 -5.96 -9.78 6.89
C ASP A 49 -6.87 -10.61 5.98
N ILE A 50 -6.90 -11.92 6.23
CA ILE A 50 -7.74 -12.88 5.50
C ILE A 50 -8.80 -13.54 6.40
N THR A 51 -9.03 -12.99 7.59
CA THR A 51 -10.04 -13.49 8.52
C THR A 51 -11.45 -13.30 8.00
N GLN A 52 -12.42 -13.95 8.63
CA GLN A 52 -13.79 -14.01 8.10
C GLN A 52 -14.46 -12.63 7.97
N SER A 53 -14.11 -11.67 8.83
CA SER A 53 -14.63 -10.30 8.76
C SER A 53 -14.26 -9.59 7.47
N MET A 54 -13.15 -9.98 6.82
CA MET A 54 -12.74 -9.44 5.52
C MET A 54 -13.61 -9.91 4.35
N ASN A 55 -14.52 -10.88 4.57
CA ASN A 55 -15.52 -11.30 3.57
C ASN A 55 -16.76 -10.40 3.56
N VAL A 56 -16.92 -9.48 4.54
CA VAL A 56 -18.03 -8.51 4.55
C VAL A 56 -18.02 -7.69 3.26
N THR A 57 -19.20 -7.56 2.62
CA THR A 57 -19.38 -6.92 1.31
C THR A 57 -19.88 -5.48 1.44
N ASP A 58 -19.20 -4.69 2.26
CA ASP A 58 -19.53 -3.28 2.52
C ASP A 58 -18.73 -2.30 1.66
N GLN A 59 -17.85 -2.79 0.80
CA GLN A 59 -17.08 -1.97 -0.12
C GLN A 59 -17.72 -1.91 -1.50
N ARG A 60 -17.37 -0.89 -2.30
CA ARG A 60 -17.91 -0.71 -3.66
C ARG A 60 -16.79 -0.54 -4.69
N LEU A 61 -16.94 -1.22 -5.81
CA LEU A 61 -16.06 -1.05 -6.95
C LEU A 61 -16.93 -0.93 -8.22
N GLY A 62 -16.83 0.20 -8.92
CA GLY A 62 -17.66 0.43 -10.09
C GLY A 62 -19.17 0.38 -9.82
N GLY A 63 -19.60 0.70 -8.59
CA GLY A 63 -21.00 0.63 -8.17
C GLY A 63 -21.43 -0.73 -7.61
N ALA A 64 -20.69 -1.81 -7.88
CA ALA A 64 -20.99 -3.15 -7.35
C ALA A 64 -20.45 -3.30 -5.91
N ALA A 65 -21.22 -3.98 -5.05
CA ALA A 65 -20.77 -4.36 -3.71
C ALA A 65 -19.74 -5.49 -3.83
N ILE A 66 -18.62 -5.36 -3.13
CA ILE A 66 -17.56 -6.36 -3.09
C ILE A 66 -17.06 -6.55 -1.65
N SER A 67 -16.39 -7.68 -1.40
CA SER A 67 -15.80 -7.94 -0.09
C SER A 67 -14.60 -7.00 0.19
N ARG A 68 -14.33 -6.75 1.47
CA ARG A 68 -13.17 -5.98 1.91
C ARG A 68 -11.89 -6.55 1.33
N LEU A 69 -11.71 -7.88 1.38
CA LEU A 69 -10.55 -8.55 0.81
C LEU A 69 -10.42 -8.32 -0.70
N ALA A 70 -11.52 -8.41 -1.46
CA ALA A 70 -11.52 -8.15 -2.89
C ALA A 70 -11.15 -6.68 -3.18
N PHE A 71 -11.65 -5.74 -2.38
CA PHE A 71 -11.34 -4.32 -2.48
C PHE A 71 -9.85 -4.04 -2.21
N VAL A 72 -9.29 -4.61 -1.15
CA VAL A 72 -7.85 -4.54 -0.82
C VAL A 72 -7.00 -5.07 -1.96
N LYS A 73 -7.35 -6.25 -2.51
CA LYS A 73 -6.61 -6.85 -3.64
C LYS A 73 -6.64 -5.94 -4.87
N GLN A 74 -7.76 -5.27 -5.13
CA GLN A 74 -7.86 -4.32 -6.23
C GLN A 74 -7.00 -3.06 -5.97
N ALA A 75 -7.05 -2.52 -4.77
CA ALA A 75 -6.22 -1.38 -4.38
C ALA A 75 -4.71 -1.70 -4.48
N LEU A 76 -4.30 -2.91 -4.05
CA LEU A 76 -2.92 -3.37 -4.18
C LEU A 76 -2.48 -3.56 -5.64
N ARG A 77 -3.38 -4.02 -6.53
CA ARG A 77 -3.08 -4.08 -7.97
C ARG A 77 -2.82 -2.69 -8.56
N SER A 78 -3.67 -1.71 -8.19
CA SER A 78 -3.48 -0.32 -8.62
C SER A 78 -2.18 0.25 -8.07
N ALA A 79 -1.90 0.05 -6.79
CA ALA A 79 -0.68 0.52 -6.15
C ALA A 79 0.59 -0.10 -6.76
N LEU A 80 0.54 -1.39 -7.15
CA LEU A 80 1.64 -2.07 -7.82
C LEU A 80 2.00 -1.40 -9.17
N ASP A 81 1.00 -0.85 -9.87
CA ASP A 81 1.24 -0.16 -11.15
C ASP A 81 1.82 1.25 -10.97
N GLU A 82 1.61 1.85 -9.81
CA GLU A 82 2.03 3.22 -9.51
C GLU A 82 3.38 3.31 -8.78
N LEU A 83 3.87 2.21 -8.22
CA LEU A 83 5.17 2.18 -7.57
C LEU A 83 6.30 2.34 -8.60
N PRO A 84 7.31 3.18 -8.31
CA PRO A 84 8.45 3.36 -9.22
C PRO A 84 9.27 2.07 -9.34
N CYS A 85 9.73 1.75 -10.55
CA CYS A 85 10.64 0.64 -10.79
C CYS A 85 11.88 0.75 -9.89
N GLY A 86 12.30 -0.38 -9.34
CA GLY A 86 13.31 -0.46 -8.30
C GLY A 86 12.73 -0.60 -6.90
N SER A 87 11.45 -0.24 -6.70
CA SER A 87 10.72 -0.55 -5.47
C SER A 87 10.43 -2.04 -5.35
N LYS A 88 10.22 -2.52 -4.12
CA LYS A 88 9.96 -3.95 -3.87
C LYS A 88 8.70 -4.12 -3.05
N LEU A 89 7.91 -5.14 -3.41
CA LEU A 89 6.74 -5.59 -2.65
C LEU A 89 6.84 -7.08 -2.33
N GLY A 90 6.46 -7.43 -1.11
CA GLY A 90 6.25 -8.80 -0.66
C GLY A 90 4.86 -8.97 -0.06
N TRP A 91 4.40 -10.22 0.02
CA TRP A 91 3.09 -10.55 0.55
C TRP A 91 3.19 -11.38 1.81
N ALA A 92 2.42 -11.02 2.81
CA ALA A 92 2.12 -11.81 3.98
C ALA A 92 0.61 -11.87 4.16
N VAL A 93 0.13 -12.85 4.89
CA VAL A 93 -1.28 -12.94 5.32
C VAL A 93 -1.33 -12.94 6.83
N PHE A 94 -2.37 -12.31 7.37
CA PHE A 94 -2.71 -12.39 8.78
C PHE A 94 -3.95 -13.25 8.95
N THR A 95 -3.88 -14.19 9.87
CA THR A 95 -5.02 -15.00 10.33
C THR A 95 -4.77 -15.48 11.75
N GLU A 96 -5.85 -15.69 12.51
CA GLU A 96 -5.82 -16.11 13.90
C GLU A 96 -5.01 -15.11 14.77
N HIS A 97 -3.76 -15.41 15.12
CA HIS A 97 -2.92 -14.59 15.99
C HIS A 97 -1.55 -14.27 15.36
N ARG A 98 -1.31 -14.63 14.09
CA ARG A 98 0.00 -14.45 13.43
C ARG A 98 -0.11 -13.99 12.00
N SER A 99 0.91 -13.26 11.57
CA SER A 99 1.20 -13.00 10.16
C SER A 99 2.16 -14.06 9.60
N TYR A 100 1.98 -14.44 8.35
CA TYR A 100 2.78 -15.45 7.66
C TYR A 100 3.28 -14.90 6.34
N LEU A 101 4.59 -14.90 6.17
CA LEU A 101 5.20 -14.45 4.93
C LEU A 101 4.92 -15.48 3.82
N LEU A 102 4.31 -15.01 2.73
CA LEU A 102 4.06 -15.84 1.54
C LEU A 102 5.11 -15.58 0.46
N LEU A 103 5.53 -14.33 0.29
CA LEU A 103 6.47 -13.91 -0.72
C LEU A 103 7.37 -12.81 -0.15
N THR A 104 8.67 -13.01 -0.22
CA THR A 104 9.65 -11.97 0.12
C THR A 104 9.56 -10.80 -0.87
N PRO A 105 9.97 -9.57 -0.47
CA PRO A 105 9.91 -8.42 -1.36
C PRO A 105 10.68 -8.62 -2.66
N LEU A 106 9.95 -8.57 -3.80
CA LEU A 106 10.45 -8.63 -5.16
C LEU A 106 10.34 -7.27 -5.84
N GLU A 107 11.25 -6.99 -6.76
CA GLU A 107 11.22 -5.75 -7.55
C GLU A 107 9.96 -5.69 -8.43
N VAL A 108 9.24 -4.56 -8.36
CA VAL A 108 7.87 -4.44 -8.86
C VAL A 108 7.75 -4.48 -10.39
N CYS A 109 8.72 -3.94 -11.13
CA CYS A 109 8.65 -3.90 -12.59
C CYS A 109 9.08 -5.23 -13.23
N ALA A 110 10.15 -5.83 -12.72
CA ALA A 110 10.68 -7.09 -13.25
C ALA A 110 9.78 -8.29 -12.89
N ASN A 111 9.08 -8.24 -11.74
CA ASN A 111 8.27 -9.35 -11.22
C ASN A 111 6.78 -9.00 -11.12
N ARG A 112 6.30 -8.11 -12.00
CA ARG A 112 4.91 -7.63 -11.94
C ARG A 112 3.88 -8.74 -12.12
N ALA A 113 4.14 -9.67 -13.02
CA ALA A 113 3.24 -10.78 -13.31
C ALA A 113 3.13 -11.73 -12.10
N GLU A 114 4.24 -12.07 -11.49
CA GLU A 114 4.35 -12.94 -10.32
C GLU A 114 3.68 -12.31 -9.09
N LEU A 115 3.94 -11.02 -8.87
CA LEU A 115 3.30 -10.26 -7.79
C LEU A 115 1.78 -10.20 -7.96
N ARG A 116 1.29 -10.02 -9.17
CA ARG A 116 -0.16 -10.02 -9.46
C ARG A 116 -0.76 -11.43 -9.33
N ALA A 117 -0.07 -12.45 -9.81
CA ALA A 117 -0.54 -13.83 -9.75
C ALA A 117 -0.62 -14.32 -8.30
N THR A 118 0.41 -14.09 -7.49
CA THR A 118 0.41 -14.46 -6.06
C THR A 118 -0.65 -13.68 -5.29
N LEU A 119 -0.80 -12.37 -5.51
CA LEU A 119 -1.88 -11.59 -4.91
C LEU A 119 -3.27 -12.12 -5.30
N ALA A 120 -3.45 -12.56 -6.54
CA ALA A 120 -4.71 -13.15 -6.99
C ALA A 120 -5.05 -14.44 -6.23
N GLY A 121 -4.05 -15.23 -5.86
CA GLY A 121 -4.20 -16.48 -5.12
C GLY A 121 -4.52 -16.30 -3.63
N ILE A 122 -4.28 -15.12 -3.04
CA ILE A 122 -4.62 -14.86 -1.64
C ILE A 122 -6.13 -14.81 -1.48
N ASP A 123 -6.69 -15.65 -0.61
CA ASP A 123 -8.12 -15.62 -0.28
C ASP A 123 -8.39 -16.15 1.15
N GLY A 124 -9.64 -15.95 1.63
CA GLY A 124 -10.05 -16.33 2.98
C GLY A 124 -10.01 -17.83 3.28
N ARG A 125 -9.91 -18.71 2.25
CA ARG A 125 -9.78 -20.17 2.45
C ARG A 125 -8.38 -20.57 2.94
N MET A 126 -7.42 -19.65 2.89
CA MET A 126 -6.11 -19.85 3.50
C MET A 126 -6.15 -19.71 5.02
N ALA A 127 -7.21 -19.14 5.59
CA ALA A 127 -7.42 -19.06 7.02
C ALA A 127 -7.90 -20.42 7.55
N TRP A 128 -7.20 -20.96 8.54
CA TRP A 128 -7.51 -22.25 9.17
C TRP A 128 -8.29 -22.10 10.47
N SER A 129 -8.45 -20.89 10.99
CA SER A 129 -9.14 -20.56 12.23
C SER A 129 -10.15 -19.46 12.03
N GLY A 130 -11.22 -19.48 12.83
CA GLY A 130 -12.18 -18.36 12.92
C GLY A 130 -11.70 -17.21 13.80
N GLY A 131 -10.55 -17.36 14.48
CA GLY A 131 -9.98 -16.34 15.35
C GLY A 131 -9.34 -15.18 14.56
N SER A 132 -9.29 -14.02 15.24
CA SER A 132 -8.65 -12.79 14.73
C SER A 132 -8.11 -11.99 15.91
N GLU A 133 -6.84 -12.20 16.26
CA GLU A 133 -6.14 -11.44 17.30
C GLU A 133 -5.23 -10.40 16.64
N VAL A 134 -5.82 -9.28 16.21
CA VAL A 134 -5.19 -8.26 15.35
C VAL A 134 -3.91 -7.70 15.95
N ALA A 135 -3.89 -7.42 17.27
CA ALA A 135 -2.69 -6.92 17.94
C ALA A 135 -1.51 -7.90 17.85
N LYS A 136 -1.75 -9.20 18.03
CA LYS A 136 -0.72 -10.25 17.89
C LYS A 136 -0.29 -10.41 16.43
N GLY A 137 -1.25 -10.35 15.50
CA GLY A 137 -0.97 -10.39 14.07
C GLY A 137 -0.08 -9.23 13.60
N LEU A 138 -0.35 -8.02 14.08
CA LEU A 138 0.47 -6.85 13.80
C LEU A 138 1.89 -7.02 14.34
N HIS A 139 2.02 -7.42 15.60
CA HIS A 139 3.32 -7.68 16.22
C HIS A 139 4.13 -8.74 15.46
N SER A 140 3.49 -9.84 15.09
CA SER A 140 4.09 -10.89 14.26
C SER A 140 4.51 -10.35 12.86
N GLY A 141 3.72 -9.46 12.27
CA GLY A 141 4.06 -8.77 11.02
C GLY A 141 5.28 -7.86 11.16
N LEU A 142 5.39 -7.14 12.27
CA LEU A 142 6.58 -6.33 12.60
C LEU A 142 7.83 -7.20 12.75
N ALA A 143 7.72 -8.36 13.39
CA ALA A 143 8.82 -9.33 13.52
C ALA A 143 9.29 -9.82 12.13
N ILE A 144 8.36 -10.17 11.23
CA ILE A 144 8.69 -10.55 9.84
C ILE A 144 9.48 -9.41 9.16
N ALA A 145 8.97 -8.19 9.21
CA ALA A 145 9.61 -7.06 8.54
C ALA A 145 11.01 -6.75 9.12
N ARG A 146 11.20 -6.94 10.42
CA ARG A 146 12.49 -6.76 11.11
C ARG A 146 13.53 -7.81 10.71
N GLU A 147 13.11 -9.06 10.52
CA GLU A 147 13.99 -10.18 10.20
C GLU A 147 14.35 -10.25 8.72
N LEU A 148 13.53 -9.69 7.84
CA LEU A 148 13.81 -9.69 6.40
C LEU A 148 15.02 -8.83 6.05
N ALA A 149 15.80 -9.31 5.08
CA ALA A 149 16.89 -8.55 4.52
C ALA A 149 16.38 -7.20 3.98
N GLY A 150 17.11 -6.12 4.27
CA GLY A 150 16.70 -4.77 3.90
C GLY A 150 15.69 -4.15 4.87
N ARG A 151 15.14 -4.88 5.84
CA ARG A 151 14.14 -4.38 6.80
C ARG A 151 13.02 -3.58 6.14
N PRO A 152 12.21 -4.20 5.26
CA PRO A 152 11.13 -3.52 4.58
C PRO A 152 10.16 -2.89 5.58
N SER A 153 9.45 -1.84 5.17
CA SER A 153 8.35 -1.32 5.98
C SER A 153 7.16 -2.29 5.96
N LEU A 154 6.44 -2.33 7.08
CA LEU A 154 5.21 -3.12 7.20
C LEU A 154 4.00 -2.31 6.73
N VAL A 155 3.19 -2.89 5.86
CA VAL A 155 1.86 -2.41 5.53
C VAL A 155 0.86 -3.45 6.04
N PHE A 156 0.17 -3.14 7.13
CA PHE A 156 -0.76 -4.07 7.77
C PHE A 156 -2.20 -3.67 7.43
N VAL A 157 -2.90 -4.51 6.66
CA VAL A 157 -4.24 -4.21 6.14
C VAL A 157 -5.28 -5.06 6.85
N THR A 158 -6.20 -4.44 7.60
CA THR A 158 -7.21 -5.12 8.42
C THR A 158 -8.43 -4.22 8.66
N ASP A 159 -9.55 -4.79 9.08
CA ASP A 159 -10.70 -4.04 9.62
C ASP A 159 -10.61 -3.83 11.14
N GLY A 160 -9.65 -4.49 11.80
CA GLY A 160 -9.45 -4.38 13.25
C GLY A 160 -10.41 -5.22 14.09
N GLN A 161 -11.16 -6.15 13.49
CA GLN A 161 -12.07 -7.04 14.22
C GLN A 161 -11.28 -8.04 15.07
N GLU A 162 -11.46 -7.96 16.39
CA GLU A 162 -10.93 -8.94 17.35
C GLU A 162 -11.96 -10.05 17.60
N ALA A 163 -11.54 -11.28 17.37
CA ALA A 163 -12.34 -12.47 17.62
C ALA A 163 -11.44 -13.61 18.15
N PRO A 164 -11.56 -14.02 19.41
CA PRO A 164 -12.51 -13.57 20.43
C PRO A 164 -12.23 -12.13 20.91
N PRO A 165 -13.24 -11.48 21.53
CA PRO A 165 -13.07 -10.11 22.05
C PRO A 165 -11.96 -10.03 23.08
N LEU A 166 -11.04 -9.08 22.91
CA LEU A 166 -9.97 -8.84 23.87
C LEU A 166 -10.52 -8.37 25.20
N GLN A 167 -10.16 -9.07 26.27
CA GLN A 167 -10.44 -8.64 27.65
C GLN A 167 -9.31 -7.78 28.21
N THR A 168 -8.06 -8.11 27.82
CA THR A 168 -6.86 -7.35 28.18
C THR A 168 -6.09 -7.03 26.92
N ARG A 169 -5.39 -5.91 26.94
CA ARG A 169 -4.50 -5.53 25.85
C ARG A 169 -3.20 -6.35 25.97
N PRO A 170 -2.81 -7.09 24.92
CA PRO A 170 -1.50 -7.73 24.90
C PRO A 170 -0.41 -6.66 24.86
N THR A 171 0.65 -6.89 25.63
CA THR A 171 1.86 -6.05 25.64
C THR A 171 2.99 -6.82 24.96
N PHE A 172 3.82 -6.09 24.21
CA PHE A 172 4.92 -6.67 23.43
C PHE A 172 6.23 -5.97 23.77
N ASP A 173 7.35 -6.64 23.52
CA ASP A 173 8.70 -6.10 23.73
C ASP A 173 9.20 -5.25 22.56
N ASP A 174 8.34 -4.90 21.59
CA ASP A 174 8.70 -4.08 20.45
C ASP A 174 9.05 -2.64 20.88
N LYS A 175 10.03 -2.09 20.20
CA LYS A 175 10.34 -0.67 20.30
C LYS A 175 9.50 0.09 19.26
N PRO A 176 8.62 1.01 19.69
CA PRO A 176 7.84 1.80 18.76
C PRO A 176 8.73 2.48 17.72
N GLY A 177 8.38 2.36 16.45
CA GLY A 177 9.13 2.95 15.35
C GLY A 177 10.41 2.21 14.94
N GLU A 178 10.73 1.04 15.51
CA GLU A 178 11.86 0.20 15.05
C GLU A 178 11.67 -0.26 13.60
N VAL A 179 10.45 -0.57 13.21
CA VAL A 179 10.03 -0.86 11.85
C VAL A 179 9.13 0.26 11.39
N ALA A 180 9.48 0.91 10.28
CA ALA A 180 8.59 1.87 9.65
C ALA A 180 7.39 1.16 9.02
N GLY A 181 6.24 1.82 8.94
CA GLY A 181 5.08 1.21 8.30
C GLY A 181 3.79 1.96 8.49
N VAL A 182 2.72 1.35 8.00
CA VAL A 182 1.37 1.90 8.06
C VAL A 182 0.34 0.81 8.32
N ILE A 183 -0.62 1.10 9.20
CA ILE A 183 -1.83 0.31 9.34
C ILE A 183 -2.88 0.90 8.40
N VAL A 184 -3.43 0.05 7.55
CA VAL A 184 -4.46 0.39 6.58
C VAL A 184 -5.79 -0.20 7.04
N GLY A 185 -6.69 0.65 7.53
CA GLY A 185 -8.03 0.24 7.95
C GLY A 185 -8.95 0.11 6.75
N VAL A 186 -9.67 -1.01 6.62
CA VAL A 186 -10.63 -1.26 5.53
C VAL A 186 -12.00 -1.64 6.09
N GLY A 187 -13.05 -1.13 5.49
CA GLY A 187 -14.43 -1.38 5.87
C GLY A 187 -15.22 -0.10 6.17
N GLU A 188 -16.53 -0.26 6.29
CA GLU A 188 -17.42 0.78 6.78
C GLU A 188 -17.45 0.79 8.31
N LEU A 189 -17.70 1.98 8.90
CA LEU A 189 -17.81 2.12 10.35
C LEU A 189 -19.07 1.43 10.88
N ALA A 190 -20.15 1.42 10.08
CA ALA A 190 -21.38 0.73 10.43
C ALA A 190 -21.15 -0.79 10.37
N PRO A 191 -21.47 -1.52 11.46
CA PRO A 191 -21.31 -2.97 11.47
C PRO A 191 -22.23 -3.65 10.46
N SER A 192 -21.69 -4.63 9.75
CA SER A 192 -22.41 -5.47 8.79
C SER A 192 -22.27 -6.94 9.14
N PRO A 193 -23.26 -7.80 8.81
CA PRO A 193 -23.18 -9.23 9.07
C PRO A 193 -22.00 -9.88 8.36
N ILE A 194 -21.29 -10.75 9.05
CA ILE A 194 -20.15 -11.50 8.49
C ILE A 194 -20.70 -12.67 7.68
N PRO A 195 -20.37 -12.79 6.36
CA PRO A 195 -20.79 -13.91 5.55
C PRO A 195 -20.20 -15.23 6.04
N LYS A 196 -21.05 -16.27 6.09
CA LYS A 196 -20.63 -17.65 6.33
C LYS A 196 -20.39 -18.32 4.99
N LEU A 197 -19.19 -18.83 4.79
CA LEU A 197 -18.78 -19.47 3.54
C LEU A 197 -18.50 -20.96 3.78
N ASP A 198 -18.79 -21.78 2.78
CA ASP A 198 -18.34 -23.18 2.77
C ASP A 198 -16.83 -23.27 2.40
N PRO A 199 -16.21 -24.46 2.54
CA PRO A 199 -14.79 -24.66 2.18
C PRO A 199 -14.47 -24.37 0.71
N SER A 200 -15.47 -24.31 -0.16
CA SER A 200 -15.29 -23.91 -1.58
C SER A 200 -15.47 -22.42 -1.80
N GLY A 201 -15.78 -21.64 -0.74
CA GLY A 201 -16.01 -20.19 -0.79
C GLY A 201 -17.44 -19.80 -1.21
N ARG A 202 -18.40 -20.74 -1.24
CA ARG A 202 -19.81 -20.42 -1.58
C ARG A 202 -20.54 -19.90 -0.33
N PRO A 203 -21.41 -18.89 -0.49
CA PRO A 203 -22.16 -18.33 0.64
C PRO A 203 -23.17 -19.35 1.20
N LEU A 204 -23.16 -19.50 2.52
CA LEU A 204 -24.13 -20.29 3.30
C LEU A 204 -25.07 -19.38 4.09
N GLY A 205 -25.03 -18.06 3.91
CA GLY A 205 -25.73 -17.07 4.69
C GLY A 205 -24.79 -16.22 5.53
N PHE A 206 -25.19 -15.89 6.74
CA PHE A 206 -24.42 -15.07 7.66
C PHE A 206 -24.28 -15.78 9.01
N TRP A 207 -23.21 -15.47 9.72
CA TRP A 207 -23.08 -15.91 11.11
C TRP A 207 -24.17 -15.28 11.97
N SER A 208 -24.73 -16.07 12.88
CA SER A 208 -25.66 -15.59 13.89
C SER A 208 -24.97 -15.47 15.26
N ALA A 209 -25.56 -14.70 16.17
CA ALA A 209 -24.98 -14.43 17.48
C ALA A 209 -24.77 -15.71 18.34
N ASP A 210 -25.62 -16.71 18.16
CA ASP A 210 -25.58 -18.01 18.85
C ASP A 210 -24.54 -18.97 18.24
N GLU A 211 -24.13 -18.75 16.99
CA GLU A 211 -23.10 -19.56 16.32
C GLU A 211 -21.68 -19.08 16.62
N VAL A 212 -21.50 -17.82 17.04
CA VAL A 212 -20.19 -17.24 17.34
C VAL A 212 -19.91 -17.38 18.81
N THR A 213 -18.87 -18.14 19.16
CA THR A 213 -18.44 -18.31 20.55
C THR A 213 -17.83 -17.01 21.08
N GLN A 214 -18.56 -16.33 21.93
CA GLN A 214 -18.21 -14.99 22.42
C GLN A 214 -17.31 -15.02 23.66
N THR A 215 -17.16 -16.19 24.25
CA THR A 215 -16.30 -16.42 25.42
C THR A 215 -15.59 -17.75 25.26
N ASP A 216 -14.54 -17.79 24.47
CA ASP A 216 -13.64 -18.93 24.47
C ASP A 216 -12.85 -18.93 25.79
N ALA A 217 -12.73 -20.10 26.42
CA ALA A 217 -11.89 -20.27 27.61
C ALA A 217 -10.39 -19.94 27.30
N GLN A 218 -9.99 -20.05 26.04
CA GLN A 218 -8.66 -19.66 25.56
C GLN A 218 -8.52 -18.13 25.41
N SER A 219 -9.60 -17.40 25.23
CA SER A 219 -9.58 -15.92 25.14
C SER A 219 -9.19 -15.23 26.47
N ARG A 220 -9.11 -15.97 27.54
CA ARG A 220 -8.65 -15.49 28.86
C ARG A 220 -7.13 -15.45 28.99
N GLY A 221 -6.39 -15.12 27.92
CA GLY A 221 -4.93 -15.02 27.93
C GLY A 221 -4.19 -16.34 27.76
N ARG A 222 -4.88 -17.42 27.41
CA ARG A 222 -4.30 -18.74 27.09
C ARG A 222 -4.33 -19.08 25.61
N GLY A 223 -4.65 -18.13 24.75
CA GLY A 223 -4.55 -18.26 23.29
C GLY A 223 -3.11 -18.46 22.82
N GLY A 224 -2.94 -18.74 21.53
CA GLY A 224 -1.61 -18.84 20.92
C GLY A 224 -0.78 -17.59 21.23
N SER A 225 0.49 -17.81 21.63
CA SER A 225 1.42 -16.74 21.93
C SER A 225 2.32 -16.45 20.74
N VAL A 226 2.70 -15.18 20.58
CA VAL A 226 3.74 -14.74 19.64
C VAL A 226 5.02 -14.40 20.42
N ALA A 227 6.17 -14.53 19.76
CA ALA A 227 7.44 -14.19 20.40
C ALA A 227 7.45 -12.71 20.84
N GLY A 228 7.86 -12.43 22.07
CA GLY A 228 7.88 -11.06 22.63
C GLY A 228 6.58 -10.62 23.30
N GLU A 229 5.51 -11.43 23.28
CA GLU A 229 4.31 -11.16 24.06
C GLU A 229 4.61 -11.32 25.56
N ARG A 230 4.23 -10.33 26.37
CA ARG A 230 4.29 -10.41 27.82
C ARG A 230 2.94 -10.86 28.35
N LEU A 231 2.91 -11.96 29.06
CA LEU A 231 1.77 -12.36 29.84
C LEU A 231 1.70 -11.45 31.08
N VAL A 232 0.70 -10.59 31.12
CA VAL A 232 0.39 -9.79 32.31
C VAL A 232 -0.50 -10.65 33.18
N ASP A 233 0.02 -11.19 34.26
CA ASP A 233 -0.75 -11.91 35.26
C ASP A 233 -1.43 -10.90 36.21
N ASP A 234 -2.45 -10.24 35.67
CA ASP A 234 -3.27 -9.33 36.44
C ASP A 234 -4.37 -10.13 37.15
N GLY A 235 -4.12 -10.55 38.37
CA GLY A 235 -5.14 -11.06 39.27
C GLY A 235 -6.27 -10.07 39.57
N ALA A 236 -6.35 -8.94 38.85
CA ALA A 236 -7.39 -7.96 38.92
C ALA A 236 -8.52 -8.31 37.92
N ALA A 237 -9.77 -8.22 38.37
CA ALA A 237 -10.94 -8.32 37.50
C ALA A 237 -10.82 -7.31 36.36
N VAL A 238 -10.52 -7.79 35.16
CA VAL A 238 -10.32 -6.94 34.01
C VAL A 238 -11.69 -6.42 33.57
N ALA A 239 -11.93 -5.14 33.81
CA ALA A 239 -13.02 -4.43 33.17
C ALA A 239 -12.73 -4.45 31.66
N THR A 240 -13.69 -4.93 30.87
CA THR A 240 -13.67 -4.82 29.41
C THR A 240 -13.44 -3.35 29.06
N ALA A 241 -12.23 -3.01 28.67
CA ALA A 241 -11.91 -1.63 28.37
C ALA A 241 -12.64 -1.23 27.09
N PRO A 242 -13.53 -0.23 27.11
CA PRO A 242 -14.15 0.28 25.92
C PRO A 242 -13.06 0.75 24.96
N GLY A 243 -13.04 0.22 23.74
CA GLY A 243 -12.13 0.66 22.72
C GLY A 243 -10.94 -0.26 22.39
N LEU A 244 -10.89 -1.49 22.90
CA LEU A 244 -9.94 -2.53 22.48
C LEU A 244 -10.35 -3.26 21.20
N GLY A 245 -11.34 -2.78 20.46
CA GLY A 245 -11.85 -3.45 19.25
C GLY A 245 -12.89 -4.53 19.52
N ALA A 246 -13.08 -4.93 20.78
CA ALA A 246 -14.07 -5.93 21.17
C ALA A 246 -15.52 -5.45 20.94
N THR A 247 -16.38 -6.37 20.52
CA THR A 247 -17.81 -6.15 20.32
C THR A 247 -18.64 -7.18 21.07
N PRO A 248 -18.64 -7.18 22.41
CA PRO A 248 -19.34 -8.19 23.19
C PRO A 248 -20.81 -8.34 22.75
N GLY A 249 -21.23 -9.57 22.43
CA GLY A 249 -22.57 -9.86 21.95
C GLY A 249 -22.87 -9.46 20.50
N ARG A 250 -21.88 -8.99 19.75
CA ARG A 250 -22.03 -8.52 18.36
C ARG A 250 -20.91 -9.02 17.45
N GLU A 251 -20.21 -10.09 17.81
CA GLU A 251 -19.06 -10.63 17.08
C GLU A 251 -19.43 -11.23 15.71
N HIS A 252 -20.72 -11.54 15.50
CA HIS A 252 -21.28 -11.91 14.20
C HIS A 252 -21.39 -10.72 13.23
N LEU A 253 -21.15 -9.51 13.72
CA LEU A 253 -21.12 -8.27 12.96
C LEU A 253 -19.71 -7.70 12.94
N SER A 254 -19.28 -7.21 11.79
CA SER A 254 -18.01 -6.50 11.66
C SER A 254 -18.19 -5.10 11.07
N GLY A 255 -17.51 -4.14 11.67
CA GLY A 255 -17.31 -2.79 11.17
C GLY A 255 -15.87 -2.36 11.40
N LEU A 256 -15.37 -1.42 10.62
CA LEU A 256 -14.02 -0.89 10.80
C LEU A 256 -13.79 -0.34 12.21
N ARG A 257 -12.79 -0.86 12.91
CA ARG A 257 -12.40 -0.45 14.26
C ARG A 257 -11.37 0.69 14.23
N GLU A 258 -11.74 1.79 13.61
CA GLU A 258 -10.81 2.87 13.30
C GLU A 258 -10.04 3.40 14.52
N ASP A 259 -10.74 3.66 15.64
CA ASP A 259 -10.11 4.17 16.87
C ASP A 259 -9.16 3.16 17.51
N TYR A 260 -9.46 1.87 17.39
CA TYR A 260 -8.58 0.80 17.85
C TYR A 260 -7.32 0.72 17.00
N LEU A 261 -7.47 0.75 15.67
CA LEU A 261 -6.33 0.69 14.75
C LEU A 261 -5.43 1.93 14.87
N ARG A 262 -6.00 3.12 15.10
CA ARG A 262 -5.22 4.34 15.37
C ARG A 262 -4.38 4.20 16.65
N ARG A 263 -4.93 3.58 17.69
CA ARG A 263 -4.19 3.31 18.92
C ARG A 263 -3.06 2.30 18.68
N LEU A 264 -3.35 1.18 18.03
CA LEU A 264 -2.32 0.20 17.68
C LEU A 264 -1.19 0.83 16.85
N ALA A 265 -1.53 1.70 15.90
CA ALA A 265 -0.54 2.43 15.11
C ALA A 265 0.33 3.33 15.98
N SER A 266 -0.28 4.14 16.86
CA SER A 266 0.44 5.01 17.80
C SER A 266 1.38 4.22 18.71
N ASP A 267 0.90 3.11 19.28
CA ASP A 267 1.66 2.28 20.19
C ASP A 267 2.85 1.59 19.53
N SER A 268 2.71 1.24 18.26
CA SER A 268 3.76 0.59 17.46
C SER A 268 4.66 1.59 16.72
N GLY A 269 4.36 2.89 16.79
CA GLY A 269 5.08 3.92 16.03
C GLY A 269 4.84 3.87 14.53
N LEU A 270 3.67 3.37 14.10
CA LEU A 270 3.26 3.29 12.71
C LEU A 270 2.32 4.44 12.35
N ALA A 271 2.22 4.74 11.05
CA ALA A 271 1.16 5.58 10.52
C ALA A 271 -0.18 4.82 10.46
N TYR A 272 -1.28 5.55 10.40
CA TYR A 272 -2.61 4.99 10.13
C TYR A 272 -3.24 5.69 8.93
N THR A 273 -3.88 4.90 8.06
CA THR A 273 -4.73 5.44 6.99
C THR A 273 -5.97 4.58 6.82
N ARG A 274 -7.09 5.18 6.42
CA ARG A 274 -8.31 4.45 6.04
C ARG A 274 -8.35 4.29 4.53
N LEU A 275 -8.53 3.07 4.06
CA LEU A 275 -8.72 2.76 2.65
C LEU A 275 -10.16 3.11 2.23
N ARG A 276 -10.34 4.23 1.56
CA ARG A 276 -11.65 4.71 1.08
C ARG A 276 -11.87 4.44 -0.39
N ASP A 277 -10.81 4.40 -1.16
CA ASP A 277 -10.82 4.13 -2.60
C ASP A 277 -9.60 3.30 -3.01
N ALA A 278 -9.65 2.74 -4.20
CA ALA A 278 -8.59 1.87 -4.70
C ALA A 278 -7.25 2.60 -4.96
N THR A 279 -7.26 3.94 -5.05
CA THR A 279 -6.06 4.75 -5.32
C THR A 279 -5.36 5.21 -4.04
N GLY A 280 -6.10 5.38 -2.93
CA GLY A 280 -5.54 5.86 -1.66
C GLY A 280 -4.45 4.96 -1.06
N LEU A 281 -4.45 3.68 -1.41
CA LEU A 281 -3.39 2.77 -0.97
C LEU A 281 -2.05 3.07 -1.68
N ALA A 282 -2.09 3.45 -2.95
CA ALA A 282 -0.88 3.82 -3.68
C ALA A 282 -0.19 5.04 -3.06
N ASP A 283 -0.97 6.01 -2.59
CA ASP A 283 -0.44 7.19 -1.91
C ASP A 283 0.20 6.81 -0.56
N ALA A 284 -0.45 5.93 0.21
CA ALA A 284 0.09 5.44 1.48
C ALA A 284 1.42 4.68 1.28
N LEU A 285 1.53 3.85 0.24
CA LEU A 285 2.75 3.11 -0.08
C LEU A 285 3.87 4.04 -0.61
N ARG A 286 3.52 5.20 -1.17
CA ARG A 286 4.47 6.20 -1.67
C ARG A 286 4.74 7.32 -0.67
N ASP A 287 4.34 7.16 0.59
CA ASP A 287 4.64 8.14 1.61
C ASP A 287 6.16 8.30 1.75
N ARG A 288 6.61 9.56 1.74
CA ARG A 288 8.02 9.90 1.85
C ARG A 288 8.67 9.41 3.14
N ALA A 289 7.89 9.26 4.21
CA ALA A 289 8.37 8.70 5.48
C ALA A 289 8.80 7.23 5.33
N LEU A 290 8.25 6.49 4.35
CA LEU A 290 8.58 5.11 4.05
C LEU A 290 9.62 4.98 2.92
N ALA A 291 10.01 6.12 2.32
CA ALA A 291 10.93 6.14 1.19
C ALA A 291 12.36 5.88 1.63
N ARG A 292 13.07 5.12 0.81
CA ARG A 292 14.52 4.91 0.91
C ARG A 292 15.20 5.65 -0.23
N PRO A 293 16.03 6.66 0.05
CA PRO A 293 16.79 7.32 -0.99
C PRO A 293 17.85 6.34 -1.54
N VAL A 294 17.67 5.94 -2.78
CA VAL A 294 18.63 5.09 -3.49
C VAL A 294 19.15 5.85 -4.70
N VAL A 295 20.46 5.87 -4.87
CA VAL A 295 21.06 6.41 -6.08
C VAL A 295 20.83 5.40 -7.21
N ALA A 296 19.89 5.71 -8.10
CA ALA A 296 19.52 4.87 -9.22
C ALA A 296 19.89 5.53 -10.54
N ARG A 297 20.28 4.70 -11.50
CA ARG A 297 20.56 5.18 -12.86
C ARG A 297 19.23 5.50 -13.55
N VAL A 298 19.00 6.79 -13.80
CA VAL A 298 17.81 7.28 -14.50
C VAL A 298 18.13 7.36 -15.99
N ASP A 299 17.22 6.85 -16.81
CA ASP A 299 17.33 6.94 -18.25
C ASP A 299 17.19 8.39 -18.72
N GLY A 300 18.27 8.94 -19.27
CA GLY A 300 18.32 10.30 -19.81
C GLY A 300 17.69 10.47 -21.18
N ARG A 301 17.30 9.38 -21.86
CA ARG A 301 16.73 9.44 -23.22
C ARG A 301 15.48 10.30 -23.29
N VAL A 302 14.60 10.20 -22.31
CA VAL A 302 13.36 11.00 -22.26
C VAL A 302 13.66 12.49 -22.19
N ALA A 303 14.63 12.89 -21.39
CA ALA A 303 15.04 14.30 -21.27
C ALA A 303 15.64 14.82 -22.58
N LEU A 304 16.50 14.02 -23.25
CA LEU A 304 17.09 14.38 -24.53
C LEU A 304 16.03 14.45 -25.64
N ALA A 305 15.10 13.52 -25.69
CA ALA A 305 14.00 13.53 -26.65
C ALA A 305 13.07 14.74 -26.41
N ALA A 306 12.75 15.06 -25.15
CA ALA A 306 11.98 16.25 -24.82
C ALA A 306 12.70 17.55 -25.21
N LEU A 307 14.01 17.63 -24.98
CA LEU A 307 14.84 18.76 -25.43
C LEU A 307 14.78 18.93 -26.96
N ALA A 308 14.97 17.84 -27.69
CA ALA A 308 14.89 17.86 -29.17
C ALA A 308 13.50 18.32 -29.63
N LEU A 309 12.42 17.84 -29.01
CA LEU A 309 11.06 18.25 -29.32
C LEU A 309 10.82 19.74 -29.05
N VAL A 310 11.28 20.25 -27.91
CA VAL A 310 11.16 21.67 -27.56
C VAL A 310 11.91 22.55 -28.58
N LEU A 311 13.13 22.14 -29.00
CA LEU A 311 13.89 22.86 -30.01
C LEU A 311 13.17 22.89 -31.37
N LEU A 312 12.59 21.78 -31.80
CA LEU A 312 11.85 21.68 -33.06
C LEU A 312 10.55 22.49 -33.02
N LEU A 313 9.76 22.35 -31.95
CA LEU A 313 8.53 23.15 -31.76
C LEU A 313 8.84 24.64 -31.68
N GLY A 314 9.91 25.03 -31.01
CA GLY A 314 10.35 26.42 -30.94
C GLY A 314 10.67 27.01 -32.31
N LEU A 315 11.25 26.21 -33.23
CA LEU A 315 11.51 26.65 -34.59
C LEU A 315 10.23 26.86 -35.42
N GLU A 316 9.24 25.99 -35.25
CA GLU A 316 7.98 26.07 -35.99
C GLU A 316 7.04 27.15 -35.43
N LEU A 317 7.01 27.34 -34.12
CA LEU A 317 6.12 28.29 -33.46
C LEU A 317 6.67 29.73 -33.45
N ALA A 318 7.99 29.95 -33.54
CA ALA A 318 8.61 31.28 -33.52
C ALA A 318 8.07 32.25 -34.60
N PRO A 319 7.88 31.82 -35.87
CA PRO A 319 7.30 32.73 -36.89
C PRO A 319 5.85 33.07 -36.60
N TRP A 320 5.08 32.18 -36.02
CA TRP A 320 3.68 32.38 -35.68
C TRP A 320 3.52 33.43 -34.56
N TRP A 321 4.35 33.37 -33.54
CA TRP A 321 4.39 34.34 -32.45
C TRP A 321 4.85 35.74 -32.92
N ALA A 322 5.78 35.82 -33.90
CA ALA A 322 6.22 37.05 -34.47
C ALA A 322 5.10 37.73 -35.27
N LEU A 323 4.31 36.97 -36.04
CA LEU A 323 3.15 37.46 -36.78
C LEU A 323 2.00 37.88 -35.84
N HIS A 324 1.81 37.25 -34.75
CA HIS A 324 0.75 37.57 -33.79
C HIS A 324 1.06 38.87 -33.03
N ARG A 325 2.33 39.07 -32.62
CA ARG A 325 2.77 40.34 -32.00
C ARG A 325 2.69 41.53 -32.94
N ALA A 326 2.93 41.33 -34.26
CA ALA A 326 2.83 42.39 -35.25
C ALA A 326 1.38 42.80 -35.59
N ARG A 327 0.36 42.06 -35.14
CA ARG A 327 -1.07 42.36 -35.32
C ARG A 327 -1.70 43.06 -34.12
N ILE A 328 -1.04 43.12 -33.00
CA ILE A 328 -1.55 43.70 -31.74
C ILE A 328 -0.85 45.03 -31.40
N GLY A 329 0.25 45.38 -32.07
CA GLY A 329 0.91 46.69 -32.02
C GLY A 329 0.73 47.46 -33.30
#